data_2bb59b6ed924b5ebaff79b040818e1a0
#
_entry.id   2bb59b6ed924b5ebaff79b040818e1a0
#
_cell.length_a   1.000
_cell.length_b   1.000
_cell.length_c   1.000
_cell.angle_alpha   90.00
_cell.angle_beta   90.00
_cell.angle_gamma   90.00
#
_symmetry.space_group_name_H-M   'P 1'
#
loop_
_entity.id
_entity.type
_entity.pdbx_description
1 polymer ?
#
loop_
_entity_poly.entity_id
_entity_poly.type
_entity_poly.pdbx_seq_one_letter_code
_entity_poly.pdbx_strand_id
1 'polypeptide(L)'
;MQVQLGRLKFSRAVRHGIDRQLARLRYIFRAEEIAFVLLGGGVGIAAGLAATVMSHIVQWMHEFLFGIEHGTRLSAGVAVEHWRVILVPIAGGLVLGAVMKLSGRFRSRRIVDPIEANAIYGGRMSLLDSLGVGLECMLSSGNGASVGLEAGYTQVGGGMASTLGDMLRVRRNDLRILVGCGAAGGIAAAFDAPLAGAFYAFELVIGGYSVAALAPVVVSALAGSVVAQQLSDHAGPIPIATSALPIWQDQFLLVLLVAGLTSLVGILVMLAVTRSERLFASLPVSPALKPAIGGAMVGALLGHTRKCSRPAMALSAARCSHCSARRCLCGMAIVLLLKSLASAVSIGCGFRGGLFFAALFLGALTGGLFAGLVNTAFPGLRLDPQAYAVIAMSSMAATVIGGPFTMVFLAVEMTGDFALAPLIVPSVLVASLTARRLFGFSFATWRFHLRGEAIRSAHDVGWIRNLTVERLMRQDLPTVRVDSLLSDFRRDFPLGSNQLVVAVDENGRYAGIVPLNRAYALDLDQAAASTKLAALLAHKDQVLLRSMNVKEAVATFEAAEADALAVVDNTTDRRVVGVLTEAYALWRYSEELDQRRRELMGESWHS
;
A
#
# COMPACT_ATOMS: atom_id res chain seq x y z
N MET A 1 -3.27 8.36 24.91
CA MET A 1 -4.33 9.31 25.32
C MET A 1 -5.64 8.56 25.19
N GLN A 2 -6.27 8.23 26.32
CA GLN A 2 -7.48 7.42 26.41
C GLN A 2 -8.64 8.16 25.72
N VAL A 3 -9.31 7.43 24.80
CA VAL A 3 -10.57 7.88 24.22
C VAL A 3 -11.59 7.93 25.37
N GLN A 4 -11.98 9.13 25.79
CA GLN A 4 -13.14 9.35 26.63
C GLN A 4 -14.39 9.08 25.80
N LEU A 5 -14.83 7.83 25.77
CA LEU A 5 -16.22 7.51 25.48
C LEU A 5 -17.05 8.17 26.58
N GLY A 6 -17.98 9.03 26.17
CA GLY A 6 -18.83 9.81 27.06
C GLY A 6 -19.38 8.95 28.19
N ARG A 7 -19.24 9.44 29.42
CA ARG A 7 -19.68 8.81 30.67
C ARG A 7 -21.20 8.62 30.66
N LEU A 8 -21.66 7.53 30.05
CA LEU A 8 -22.92 6.93 30.47
C LEU A 8 -22.68 6.42 31.90
N LYS A 9 -23.41 6.99 32.85
CA LYS A 9 -23.41 6.58 34.26
C LYS A 9 -24.04 5.18 34.39
N PHE A 10 -23.34 4.13 33.99
CA PHE A 10 -23.72 2.76 34.32
C PHE A 10 -23.42 2.50 35.79
N SER A 11 -24.34 1.80 36.48
CA SER A 11 -24.14 1.40 37.87
C SER A 11 -22.85 0.55 37.98
N ARG A 12 -22.14 0.63 39.12
CA ARG A 12 -20.89 -0.12 39.36
C ARG A 12 -21.04 -1.63 39.11
N ALA A 13 -22.19 -2.19 39.39
CA ALA A 13 -22.50 -3.61 39.16
C ALA A 13 -22.51 -3.97 37.66
N VAL A 14 -23.08 -3.15 36.80
CA VAL A 14 -23.10 -3.34 35.35
C VAL A 14 -21.69 -3.24 34.76
N ARG A 15 -20.88 -2.29 35.23
CA ARG A 15 -19.47 -2.18 34.85
C ARG A 15 -18.65 -3.43 35.20
N HIS A 16 -18.79 -3.92 36.42
CA HIS A 16 -18.09 -5.14 36.88
C HIS A 16 -18.55 -6.39 36.10
N GLY A 17 -19.82 -6.47 35.69
CA GLY A 17 -20.34 -7.55 34.86
C GLY A 17 -19.73 -7.50 33.44
N ILE A 18 -19.70 -6.33 32.82
CA ILE A 18 -19.10 -6.13 31.50
C ILE A 18 -17.60 -6.41 31.53
N ASP A 19 -16.87 -5.94 32.54
CA ASP A 19 -15.43 -6.17 32.66
C ASP A 19 -15.08 -7.67 32.83
N ARG A 20 -15.89 -8.42 33.59
CA ARG A 20 -15.73 -9.89 33.72
C ARG A 20 -16.01 -10.63 32.41
N GLN A 21 -17.07 -10.24 31.68
CA GLN A 21 -17.38 -10.86 30.39
C GLN A 21 -16.29 -10.55 29.37
N LEU A 22 -15.81 -9.31 29.31
CA LEU A 22 -14.69 -8.91 28.45
C LEU A 22 -13.40 -9.66 28.82
N ALA A 23 -13.11 -9.86 30.11
CA ALA A 23 -11.95 -10.63 30.55
C ALA A 23 -12.04 -12.09 30.11
N ARG A 24 -13.24 -12.71 30.21
CA ARG A 24 -13.47 -14.07 29.72
C ARG A 24 -13.33 -14.19 28.20
N LEU A 25 -13.91 -13.27 27.45
CA LEU A 25 -13.78 -13.20 26.01
C LEU A 25 -12.31 -13.01 25.58
N ARG A 26 -11.58 -12.12 26.26
CA ARG A 26 -10.14 -11.91 26.03
C ARG A 26 -9.31 -13.18 26.20
N TYR A 27 -9.64 -13.97 27.22
CA TYR A 27 -8.98 -15.26 27.46
C TYR A 27 -9.27 -16.26 26.32
N ILE A 28 -10.54 -16.41 25.92
CA ILE A 28 -10.97 -17.34 24.88
C ILE A 28 -10.31 -16.99 23.54
N PHE A 29 -10.38 -15.72 23.10
CA PHE A 29 -9.80 -15.28 21.82
C PHE A 29 -8.26 -15.29 21.77
N ARG A 30 -7.59 -15.42 22.92
CA ARG A 30 -6.14 -15.56 22.99
C ARG A 30 -5.67 -17.01 23.05
N ALA A 31 -6.51 -17.91 23.52
CA ALA A 31 -6.15 -19.29 23.79
C ALA A 31 -6.59 -20.25 22.68
N GLU A 32 -7.69 -19.94 21.98
CA GLU A 32 -8.33 -20.86 21.04
C GLU A 32 -8.29 -20.31 19.60
N GLU A 33 -7.68 -21.06 18.68
CA GLU A 33 -7.63 -20.72 17.24
C GLU A 33 -9.02 -20.60 16.62
N ILE A 34 -9.95 -21.49 16.96
CA ILE A 34 -11.33 -21.49 16.45
C ILE A 34 -12.04 -20.19 16.83
N ALA A 35 -11.86 -19.72 18.06
CA ALA A 35 -12.46 -18.47 18.52
C ALA A 35 -11.90 -17.28 17.72
N PHE A 36 -10.63 -17.29 17.38
CA PHE A 36 -10.01 -16.25 16.56
C PHE A 36 -10.53 -16.27 15.11
N VAL A 37 -10.77 -17.46 14.54
CA VAL A 37 -11.41 -17.60 13.21
C VAL A 37 -12.83 -17.04 13.23
N LEU A 38 -13.62 -17.33 14.28
CA LEU A 38 -14.97 -16.79 14.45
C LEU A 38 -14.94 -15.25 14.61
N LEU A 39 -13.95 -14.72 15.32
CA LEU A 39 -13.74 -13.27 15.43
C LEU A 39 -13.45 -12.65 14.07
N GLY A 40 -12.59 -13.30 13.26
CA GLY A 40 -12.34 -12.91 11.87
C GLY A 40 -13.62 -12.89 11.03
N GLY A 41 -14.47 -13.91 11.15
CA GLY A 41 -15.79 -13.96 10.50
C GLY A 41 -16.71 -12.82 10.94
N GLY A 42 -16.75 -12.50 12.24
CA GLY A 42 -17.51 -11.36 12.76
C GLY A 42 -17.01 -10.01 12.21
N VAL A 43 -15.69 -9.86 12.09
CA VAL A 43 -15.09 -8.69 11.43
C VAL A 43 -15.49 -8.63 9.95
N GLY A 44 -15.51 -9.79 9.25
CA GLY A 44 -15.94 -9.88 7.85
C GLY A 44 -17.40 -9.45 7.65
N ILE A 45 -18.31 -9.90 8.52
CA ILE A 45 -19.73 -9.46 8.53
C ILE A 45 -19.81 -7.93 8.67
N ALA A 46 -19.11 -7.37 9.66
CA ALA A 46 -19.13 -5.93 9.90
C ALA A 46 -18.54 -5.13 8.75
N ALA A 47 -17.41 -5.57 8.19
CA ALA A 47 -16.76 -4.93 7.05
C ALA A 47 -17.60 -5.06 5.77
N GLY A 48 -18.21 -6.23 5.53
CA GLY A 48 -19.12 -6.47 4.42
C GLY A 48 -20.35 -5.58 4.49
N LEU A 49 -20.98 -5.48 5.67
CA LEU A 49 -22.10 -4.57 5.90
C LEU A 49 -21.71 -3.11 5.62
N ALA A 50 -20.57 -2.66 6.15
CA ALA A 50 -20.09 -1.31 5.93
C ALA A 50 -19.83 -1.02 4.43
N ALA A 51 -19.20 -1.96 3.72
CA ALA A 51 -18.94 -1.82 2.28
C ALA A 51 -20.24 -1.76 1.48
N THR A 52 -21.21 -2.63 1.78
CA THR A 52 -22.53 -2.64 1.14
C THR A 52 -23.28 -1.33 1.38
N VAL A 53 -23.33 -0.86 2.63
CA VAL A 53 -23.97 0.43 2.97
C VAL A 53 -23.30 1.59 2.22
N MET A 54 -21.97 1.64 2.18
CA MET A 54 -21.23 2.66 1.44
C MET A 54 -21.57 2.62 -0.06
N SER A 55 -21.65 1.42 -0.66
CA SER A 55 -22.02 1.24 -2.07
C SER A 55 -23.44 1.73 -2.34
N HIS A 56 -24.40 1.39 -1.49
CA HIS A 56 -25.80 1.85 -1.63
C HIS A 56 -25.92 3.38 -1.49
N ILE A 57 -25.23 3.98 -0.54
CA ILE A 57 -25.21 5.44 -0.39
C ILE A 57 -24.68 6.11 -1.67
N VAL A 58 -23.58 5.60 -2.23
CA VAL A 58 -23.01 6.16 -3.46
C VAL A 58 -23.92 5.94 -4.64
N GLN A 59 -24.57 4.77 -4.76
CA GLN A 59 -25.56 4.50 -5.81
C GLN A 59 -26.74 5.47 -5.68
N TRP A 60 -27.28 5.65 -4.48
CA TRP A 60 -28.34 6.63 -4.22
C TRP A 60 -27.92 8.05 -4.58
N MET A 61 -26.67 8.45 -4.23
CA MET A 61 -26.12 9.75 -4.66
C MET A 61 -26.08 9.88 -6.18
N HIS A 62 -25.70 8.82 -6.91
CA HIS A 62 -25.70 8.83 -8.37
C HIS A 62 -27.11 9.00 -8.94
N GLU A 63 -28.08 8.28 -8.42
CA GLU A 63 -29.50 8.39 -8.83
C GLU A 63 -30.04 9.79 -8.60
N PHE A 64 -29.82 10.33 -7.40
CA PHE A 64 -30.33 11.64 -7.03
C PHE A 64 -29.63 12.80 -7.75
N LEU A 65 -28.29 12.81 -7.75
CA LEU A 65 -27.52 13.94 -8.28
C LEU A 65 -27.48 13.94 -9.82
N PHE A 66 -27.36 12.78 -10.44
CA PHE A 66 -27.28 12.67 -11.90
C PHE A 66 -28.63 12.38 -12.57
N GLY A 67 -29.65 12.03 -11.79
CA GLY A 67 -31.00 11.74 -12.31
C GLY A 67 -31.03 10.51 -13.19
N ILE A 68 -30.28 9.47 -12.83
CA ILE A 68 -30.28 8.18 -13.51
C ILE A 68 -31.39 7.29 -12.94
N GLU A 69 -31.88 6.35 -13.74
CA GLU A 69 -32.92 5.40 -13.33
C GLU A 69 -32.44 4.52 -12.18
N HIS A 70 -33.36 4.16 -11.29
CA HIS A 70 -33.09 3.31 -10.13
C HIS A 70 -32.44 1.99 -10.55
N GLY A 71 -31.38 1.60 -9.85
CA GLY A 71 -30.61 0.38 -10.15
C GLY A 71 -29.63 0.49 -11.33
N THR A 72 -29.62 1.59 -12.09
CA THR A 72 -28.64 1.78 -13.16
C THR A 72 -27.34 2.38 -12.63
N ARG A 73 -26.19 1.89 -13.13
CA ARG A 73 -24.89 2.43 -12.74
C ARG A 73 -24.49 3.62 -13.61
N LEU A 74 -23.93 4.66 -13.03
CA LEU A 74 -23.43 5.84 -13.76
C LEU A 74 -22.41 5.46 -14.84
N SER A 75 -21.64 4.38 -14.63
CA SER A 75 -20.67 3.84 -15.57
C SER A 75 -21.28 3.09 -16.77
N ALA A 76 -22.57 2.75 -16.71
CA ALA A 76 -23.27 2.02 -17.79
C ALA A 76 -23.60 2.88 -19.03
N GLY A 77 -23.10 4.11 -19.10
CA GLY A 77 -23.28 4.97 -20.28
C GLY A 77 -24.67 5.60 -20.43
N VAL A 78 -25.41 5.68 -19.33
CA VAL A 78 -26.76 6.27 -19.28
C VAL A 78 -26.73 7.75 -19.70
N ALA A 79 -27.76 8.19 -20.40
CA ALA A 79 -27.93 9.59 -20.78
C ALA A 79 -28.17 10.44 -19.52
N VAL A 80 -27.25 11.34 -19.20
CA VAL A 80 -27.37 12.31 -18.12
C VAL A 80 -27.33 13.71 -18.71
N GLU A 81 -28.07 14.64 -18.15
CA GLU A 81 -28.12 16.03 -18.57
C GLU A 81 -26.73 16.69 -18.50
N HIS A 82 -26.35 17.44 -19.52
CA HIS A 82 -24.99 18.02 -19.65
C HIS A 82 -24.59 18.91 -18.46
N TRP A 83 -25.54 19.68 -17.93
CA TRP A 83 -25.26 20.57 -16.81
C TRP A 83 -24.96 19.81 -15.50
N ARG A 84 -25.62 18.65 -15.27
CA ARG A 84 -25.37 17.81 -14.10
C ARG A 84 -23.96 17.21 -14.14
N VAL A 85 -23.51 16.78 -15.33
CA VAL A 85 -22.17 16.22 -15.52
C VAL A 85 -21.07 17.22 -15.13
N ILE A 86 -21.30 18.51 -15.30
CA ILE A 86 -20.34 19.57 -15.01
C ILE A 86 -20.51 20.08 -13.58
N LEU A 87 -21.76 20.43 -13.18
CA LEU A 87 -22.01 21.10 -11.89
C LEU A 87 -21.89 20.15 -10.70
N VAL A 88 -22.29 18.87 -10.84
CA VAL A 88 -22.24 17.93 -9.72
C VAL A 88 -20.81 17.69 -9.23
N PRO A 89 -19.79 17.42 -10.07
CA PRO A 89 -18.42 17.28 -9.59
C PRO A 89 -17.83 18.57 -9.00
N ILE A 90 -18.24 19.76 -9.49
CA ILE A 90 -17.81 21.04 -8.94
C ILE A 90 -18.37 21.22 -7.53
N ALA A 91 -19.68 21.07 -7.38
CA ALA A 91 -20.37 21.19 -6.09
C ALA A 91 -19.85 20.14 -5.09
N GLY A 92 -19.68 18.89 -5.55
CA GLY A 92 -19.08 17.82 -4.76
C GLY A 92 -17.65 18.12 -4.31
N GLY A 93 -16.85 18.71 -5.18
CA GLY A 93 -15.50 19.16 -4.85
C GLY A 93 -15.48 20.27 -3.79
N LEU A 94 -16.44 21.22 -3.82
CA LEU A 94 -16.61 22.25 -2.78
C LEU A 94 -17.01 21.62 -1.44
N VAL A 95 -17.99 20.72 -1.44
CA VAL A 95 -18.44 20.01 -0.23
C VAL A 95 -17.31 19.20 0.37
N LEU A 96 -16.59 18.43 -0.45
CA LEU A 96 -15.44 17.65 -0.01
C LEU A 96 -14.36 18.55 0.60
N GLY A 97 -14.03 19.66 -0.05
CA GLY A 97 -13.05 20.63 0.44
C GLY A 97 -13.45 21.26 1.78
N ALA A 98 -14.74 21.54 1.97
CA ALA A 98 -15.27 22.01 3.24
C ALA A 98 -15.17 20.93 4.34
N VAL A 99 -15.53 19.68 4.02
CA VAL A 99 -15.40 18.52 4.94
C VAL A 99 -13.94 18.31 5.33
N MET A 100 -13.02 18.33 4.38
CA MET A 100 -11.57 18.18 4.65
C MET A 100 -11.03 19.31 5.53
N LYS A 101 -11.45 20.56 5.30
CA LYS A 101 -11.06 21.71 6.12
C LYS A 101 -11.60 21.59 7.55
N LEU A 102 -12.85 21.15 7.70
CA LEU A 102 -13.48 20.97 9.00
C LEU A 102 -12.83 19.81 9.76
N SER A 103 -12.68 18.64 9.12
CA SER A 103 -12.04 17.47 9.73
C SER A 103 -10.58 17.73 10.10
N GLY A 104 -9.86 18.53 9.29
CA GLY A 104 -8.47 18.93 9.59
C GLY A 104 -8.32 19.79 10.86
N ARG A 105 -9.37 20.49 11.28
CA ARG A 105 -9.37 21.24 12.56
C ARG A 105 -9.44 20.34 13.79
N PHE A 106 -10.05 19.18 13.67
CA PHE A 106 -10.24 18.22 14.76
C PHE A 106 -9.19 17.10 14.76
N ARG A 107 -8.45 16.94 13.65
CA ARG A 107 -7.41 15.91 13.49
C ARG A 107 -6.05 16.47 13.86
N SER A 108 -5.47 15.98 14.94
CA SER A 108 -4.10 16.29 15.37
C SER A 108 -3.06 15.34 14.78
N ARG A 109 -3.48 14.24 14.16
CA ARG A 109 -2.59 13.18 13.65
C ARG A 109 -2.88 12.87 12.18
N ARG A 110 -1.86 12.34 11.50
CA ARG A 110 -1.96 11.86 10.12
C ARG A 110 -2.82 10.60 10.07
N ILE A 111 -3.62 10.49 9.00
CA ILE A 111 -4.42 9.29 8.72
C ILE A 111 -3.46 8.17 8.32
N VAL A 112 -3.65 7.01 8.94
CA VAL A 112 -2.91 5.77 8.70
C VAL A 112 -3.81 4.83 7.92
N ASP A 113 -3.37 4.33 6.77
CA ASP A 113 -4.11 3.32 6.01
C ASP A 113 -3.80 1.89 6.52
N PRO A 114 -4.58 0.85 6.12
CA PRO A 114 -4.38 -0.52 6.61
C PRO A 114 -3.01 -1.10 6.29
N ILE A 115 -2.41 -0.75 5.15
CA ILE A 115 -1.08 -1.21 4.74
C ILE A 115 -0.01 -0.59 5.65
N GLU A 116 -0.09 0.73 5.85
CA GLU A 116 0.79 1.48 6.74
C GLU A 116 0.63 1.02 8.21
N ALA A 117 -0.62 0.80 8.65
CA ALA A 117 -0.93 0.32 9.99
C ALA A 117 -0.25 -1.02 10.28
N ASN A 118 -0.36 -1.96 9.35
CA ASN A 118 0.25 -3.27 9.49
C ASN A 118 1.78 -3.23 9.38
N ALA A 119 2.32 -2.45 8.46
CA ALA A 119 3.76 -2.35 8.25
C ALA A 119 4.47 -1.65 9.43
N ILE A 120 3.91 -0.56 9.96
CA ILE A 120 4.60 0.32 10.92
C ILE A 120 4.00 0.26 12.33
N TYR A 121 2.66 0.29 12.43
CA TYR A 121 1.97 0.49 13.71
C TYR A 121 1.40 -0.81 14.33
N GLY A 122 1.72 -1.98 13.74
CA GLY A 122 1.28 -3.28 14.27
C GLY A 122 -0.24 -3.48 14.23
N GLY A 123 -0.90 -2.92 13.23
CA GLY A 123 -2.33 -3.03 13.02
C GLY A 123 -3.18 -1.96 13.74
N ARG A 124 -2.57 -0.97 14.39
CA ARG A 124 -3.31 0.05 15.13
C ARG A 124 -3.80 1.18 14.21
N MET A 125 -5.11 1.37 14.19
CA MET A 125 -5.80 2.40 13.41
C MET A 125 -6.87 3.10 14.26
N SER A 126 -7.17 4.36 13.91
CA SER A 126 -8.27 5.11 14.51
C SER A 126 -9.57 4.85 13.75
N LEU A 127 -10.62 4.40 14.45
CA LEU A 127 -11.95 4.19 13.84
C LEU A 127 -12.56 5.50 13.33
N LEU A 128 -12.44 6.58 14.09
CA LEU A 128 -12.99 7.88 13.70
C LEU A 128 -12.33 8.42 12.44
N ASP A 129 -11.01 8.28 12.33
CA ASP A 129 -10.30 8.67 11.11
C ASP A 129 -10.68 7.78 9.93
N SER A 130 -10.88 6.48 10.18
CA SER A 130 -11.29 5.51 9.16
C SER A 130 -12.69 5.81 8.64
N LEU A 131 -13.65 6.10 9.51
CA LEU A 131 -15.00 6.54 9.12
C LEU A 131 -14.96 7.87 8.35
N GLY A 132 -14.11 8.80 8.77
CA GLY A 132 -13.89 10.05 8.05
C GLY A 132 -13.37 9.85 6.63
N VAL A 133 -12.40 8.94 6.43
CA VAL A 133 -11.92 8.58 5.08
C VAL A 133 -13.01 7.89 4.26
N GLY A 134 -13.79 6.99 4.88
CA GLY A 134 -14.94 6.36 4.23
C GLY A 134 -15.93 7.39 3.70
N LEU A 135 -16.28 8.40 4.53
CA LEU A 135 -17.14 9.51 4.12
C LEU A 135 -16.52 10.33 2.97
N GLU A 136 -15.23 10.67 3.06
CA GLU A 136 -14.53 11.40 2.00
C GLU A 136 -14.50 10.62 0.69
N CYS A 137 -14.35 9.27 0.74
CA CYS A 137 -14.43 8.39 -0.45
C CYS A 137 -15.85 8.35 -1.03
N MET A 138 -16.88 8.22 -0.18
CA MET A 138 -18.28 8.24 -0.64
C MET A 138 -18.64 9.57 -1.31
N LEU A 139 -18.26 10.69 -0.71
CA LEU A 139 -18.47 12.02 -1.30
C LEU A 139 -17.73 12.17 -2.63
N SER A 140 -16.50 11.66 -2.73
CA SER A 140 -15.71 11.73 -3.96
C SER A 140 -16.36 10.93 -5.09
N SER A 141 -16.63 9.65 -4.85
CA SER A 141 -17.22 8.76 -5.85
C SER A 141 -18.67 9.14 -6.20
N GLY A 142 -19.48 9.46 -5.18
CA GLY A 142 -20.89 9.82 -5.34
C GLY A 142 -21.10 11.11 -6.14
N ASN A 143 -20.14 12.04 -6.12
CA ASN A 143 -20.16 13.25 -6.96
C ASN A 143 -19.51 13.05 -8.34
N GLY A 144 -19.23 11.83 -8.74
CA GLY A 144 -18.75 11.50 -10.10
C GLY A 144 -17.27 11.71 -10.33
N ALA A 145 -16.43 11.88 -9.28
CA ALA A 145 -14.99 11.82 -9.44
C ALA A 145 -14.55 10.44 -9.95
N SER A 146 -13.49 10.40 -10.77
CA SER A 146 -12.99 9.17 -11.36
C SER A 146 -12.09 8.40 -10.39
N VAL A 147 -12.65 8.00 -9.24
CA VAL A 147 -11.99 7.25 -8.16
C VAL A 147 -12.89 6.12 -7.68
N GLY A 148 -12.27 5.06 -7.16
CA GLY A 148 -12.98 3.92 -6.60
C GLY A 148 -13.19 4.03 -5.08
N LEU A 149 -14.12 3.25 -4.54
CA LEU A 149 -14.47 3.19 -3.12
C LEU A 149 -13.61 2.20 -2.32
N GLU A 150 -12.78 1.38 -2.97
CA GLU A 150 -12.03 0.29 -2.36
C GLU A 150 -11.10 0.79 -1.23
N ALA A 151 -10.52 1.98 -1.39
CA ALA A 151 -9.74 2.60 -0.32
C ALA A 151 -10.59 2.91 0.93
N GLY A 152 -11.86 3.27 0.73
CA GLY A 152 -12.82 3.48 1.80
C GLY A 152 -13.23 2.17 2.48
N TYR A 153 -13.51 1.13 1.70
CA TYR A 153 -13.90 -0.19 2.23
C TYR A 153 -12.82 -0.80 3.11
N THR A 154 -11.59 -0.84 2.60
CA THR A 154 -10.45 -1.37 3.35
C THR A 154 -10.11 -0.53 4.57
N GLN A 155 -10.24 0.79 4.47
CA GLN A 155 -9.99 1.71 5.58
C GLN A 155 -11.02 1.53 6.71
N VAL A 156 -12.31 1.49 6.38
CA VAL A 156 -13.38 1.31 7.38
C VAL A 156 -13.32 -0.07 7.98
N GLY A 157 -13.21 -1.13 7.15
CA GLY A 157 -13.09 -2.51 7.61
C GLY A 157 -11.88 -2.72 8.52
N GLY A 158 -10.70 -2.23 8.11
CA GLY A 158 -9.47 -2.28 8.91
C GLY A 158 -9.57 -1.49 10.21
N GLY A 159 -10.19 -0.29 10.19
CA GLY A 159 -10.41 0.53 11.38
C GLY A 159 -11.34 -0.12 12.41
N MET A 160 -12.42 -0.77 11.94
CA MET A 160 -13.34 -1.54 12.80
C MET A 160 -12.61 -2.75 13.41
N ALA A 161 -11.85 -3.49 12.61
CA ALA A 161 -11.05 -4.62 13.05
C ALA A 161 -9.99 -4.22 14.08
N SER A 162 -9.27 -3.15 13.83
CA SER A 162 -8.28 -2.60 14.76
C SER A 162 -8.89 -2.22 16.10
N THR A 163 -10.03 -1.52 16.08
CA THR A 163 -10.72 -1.10 17.30
C THR A 163 -11.22 -2.30 18.10
N LEU A 164 -11.81 -3.29 17.43
CA LEU A 164 -12.28 -4.51 18.06
C LEU A 164 -11.12 -5.29 18.69
N GLY A 165 -10.00 -5.43 17.97
CA GLY A 165 -8.80 -6.10 18.47
C GLY A 165 -8.16 -5.38 19.66
N ASP A 166 -8.12 -4.05 19.67
CA ASP A 166 -7.65 -3.25 20.81
C ASP A 166 -8.59 -3.40 22.03
N MET A 167 -9.91 -3.43 21.83
CA MET A 167 -10.88 -3.67 22.91
C MET A 167 -10.71 -5.07 23.53
N LEU A 168 -10.44 -6.08 22.69
CA LEU A 168 -10.19 -7.46 23.13
C LEU A 168 -8.74 -7.66 23.60
N ARG A 169 -7.87 -6.67 23.44
CA ARG A 169 -6.44 -6.72 23.78
C ARG A 169 -5.74 -7.93 23.17
N VAL A 170 -6.02 -8.21 21.88
CA VAL A 170 -5.36 -9.29 21.15
C VAL A 170 -3.87 -9.02 21.00
N ARG A 171 -3.08 -10.06 20.71
CA ARG A 171 -1.63 -9.91 20.47
C ARG A 171 -1.38 -9.04 19.24
N ARG A 172 -0.23 -8.41 19.15
CA ARG A 172 0.12 -7.51 18.05
C ARG A 172 0.04 -8.20 16.68
N ASN A 173 0.45 -9.45 16.59
CA ASN A 173 0.37 -10.21 15.34
C ASN A 173 -1.09 -10.52 14.97
N ASP A 174 -1.91 -10.92 15.94
CA ASP A 174 -3.33 -11.19 15.74
C ASP A 174 -4.08 -9.92 15.32
N LEU A 175 -3.69 -8.74 15.86
CA LEU A 175 -4.25 -7.46 15.44
C LEU A 175 -3.98 -7.17 13.96
N ARG A 176 -2.78 -7.46 13.48
CA ARG A 176 -2.41 -7.34 12.07
C ARG A 176 -3.25 -8.25 11.18
N ILE A 177 -3.48 -9.49 11.62
CA ILE A 177 -4.35 -10.44 10.91
C ILE A 177 -5.80 -9.93 10.90
N LEU A 178 -6.32 -9.42 12.03
CA LEU A 178 -7.68 -8.87 12.10
C LEU A 178 -7.87 -7.66 11.18
N VAL A 179 -6.89 -6.75 11.09
CA VAL A 179 -6.93 -5.64 10.11
C VAL A 179 -6.98 -6.19 8.69
N GLY A 180 -6.22 -7.25 8.40
CA GLY A 180 -6.32 -7.99 7.15
C GLY A 180 -7.72 -8.58 6.92
N CYS A 181 -8.34 -9.18 7.95
CA CYS A 181 -9.72 -9.67 7.89
C CYS A 181 -10.71 -8.55 7.53
N GLY A 182 -10.57 -7.36 8.14
CA GLY A 182 -11.42 -6.22 7.83
C GLY A 182 -11.29 -5.74 6.38
N ALA A 183 -10.08 -5.70 5.86
CA ALA A 183 -9.82 -5.38 4.46
C ALA A 183 -10.35 -6.48 3.51
N ALA A 184 -10.14 -7.76 3.86
CA ALA A 184 -10.61 -8.91 3.08
C ALA A 184 -12.13 -8.92 2.94
N GLY A 185 -12.86 -8.77 4.06
CA GLY A 185 -14.33 -8.74 4.06
C GLY A 185 -14.90 -7.56 3.28
N GLY A 186 -14.27 -6.37 3.37
CA GLY A 186 -14.68 -5.19 2.63
C GLY A 186 -14.47 -5.33 1.12
N ILE A 187 -13.35 -5.87 0.66
CA ILE A 187 -13.06 -6.11 -0.77
C ILE A 187 -13.92 -7.25 -1.30
N ALA A 188 -14.06 -8.35 -0.55
CA ALA A 188 -14.91 -9.48 -0.93
C ALA A 188 -16.36 -9.04 -1.15
N ALA A 189 -16.91 -8.21 -0.26
CA ALA A 189 -18.24 -7.63 -0.40
C ALA A 189 -18.39 -6.69 -1.60
N ALA A 190 -17.35 -5.90 -1.90
CA ALA A 190 -17.39 -4.92 -2.99
C ALA A 190 -17.41 -5.55 -4.37
N PHE A 191 -16.74 -6.70 -4.54
CA PHE A 191 -16.58 -7.38 -5.83
C PHE A 191 -17.34 -8.70 -5.93
N ASP A 192 -18.00 -9.13 -4.85
CA ASP A 192 -18.56 -10.48 -4.70
C ASP A 192 -17.54 -11.58 -5.03
N ALA A 193 -16.32 -11.39 -4.53
CA ALA A 193 -15.15 -12.19 -4.86
C ALA A 193 -14.36 -12.53 -3.57
N PRO A 194 -14.76 -13.59 -2.84
CA PRO A 194 -14.16 -13.93 -1.55
C PRO A 194 -12.68 -14.34 -1.65
N LEU A 195 -12.26 -15.08 -2.66
CA LEU A 195 -10.85 -15.42 -2.84
C LEU A 195 -10.02 -14.18 -3.15
N ALA A 196 -10.49 -13.34 -4.06
CA ALA A 196 -9.82 -12.07 -4.35
C ALA A 196 -9.68 -11.19 -3.09
N GLY A 197 -10.72 -11.10 -2.27
CA GLY A 197 -10.69 -10.39 -0.99
C GLY A 197 -9.65 -10.96 0.00
N ALA A 198 -9.58 -12.28 0.13
CA ALA A 198 -8.60 -12.96 0.97
C ALA A 198 -7.17 -12.70 0.49
N PHE A 199 -6.91 -12.88 -0.82
CA PHE A 199 -5.57 -12.64 -1.39
C PHE A 199 -5.17 -11.16 -1.36
N TYR A 200 -6.13 -10.23 -1.48
CA TYR A 200 -5.88 -8.81 -1.26
C TYR A 200 -5.31 -8.56 0.15
N ALA A 201 -5.90 -9.17 1.16
CA ALA A 201 -5.41 -9.04 2.52
C ALA A 201 -4.00 -9.65 2.68
N PHE A 202 -3.74 -10.83 2.12
CA PHE A 202 -2.43 -11.47 2.21
C PHE A 202 -1.34 -10.69 1.48
N GLU A 203 -1.58 -10.28 0.24
CA GLU A 203 -0.56 -9.65 -0.58
C GLU A 203 -0.29 -8.19 -0.23
N LEU A 204 -1.33 -7.42 0.11
CA LEU A 204 -1.23 -5.97 0.25
C LEU A 204 -1.26 -5.50 1.70
N VAL A 205 -2.10 -6.10 2.55
CA VAL A 205 -2.33 -5.60 3.91
C VAL A 205 -1.43 -6.31 4.93
N ILE A 206 -1.42 -7.65 4.92
CA ILE A 206 -0.63 -8.47 5.85
C ILE A 206 0.82 -8.59 5.34
N GLY A 207 0.97 -8.70 4.02
CA GLY A 207 2.25 -8.80 3.32
C GLY A 207 2.84 -10.21 3.29
N GLY A 208 2.07 -11.24 3.62
CA GLY A 208 2.54 -12.62 3.57
C GLY A 208 1.47 -13.64 3.87
N TYR A 209 1.81 -14.87 3.55
CA TYR A 209 0.96 -16.03 3.77
C TYR A 209 1.44 -16.76 5.03
N SER A 210 0.60 -16.90 6.03
CA SER A 210 0.86 -17.73 7.19
C SER A 210 -0.32 -18.64 7.46
N VAL A 211 -0.05 -19.84 7.98
CA VAL A 211 -1.11 -20.82 8.33
C VAL A 211 -2.09 -20.22 9.33
N ALA A 212 -1.59 -19.47 10.31
CA ALA A 212 -2.41 -18.81 11.32
C ALA A 212 -3.34 -17.71 10.75
N ALA A 213 -2.95 -17.05 9.65
CA ALA A 213 -3.75 -16.02 9.02
C ALA A 213 -4.79 -16.59 8.03
N LEU A 214 -4.54 -17.81 7.50
CA LEU A 214 -5.33 -18.34 6.39
C LEU A 214 -6.81 -18.48 6.76
N ALA A 215 -7.13 -19.21 7.81
CA ALA A 215 -8.50 -19.49 8.20
C ALA A 215 -9.29 -18.22 8.57
N PRO A 216 -8.82 -17.32 9.47
CA PRO A 216 -9.58 -16.13 9.83
C PRO A 216 -9.80 -15.17 8.67
N VAL A 217 -8.82 -15.01 7.76
CA VAL A 217 -8.93 -14.11 6.61
C VAL A 217 -9.90 -14.65 5.56
N VAL A 218 -9.83 -15.95 5.23
CA VAL A 218 -10.76 -16.59 4.27
C VAL A 218 -12.18 -16.58 4.79
N VAL A 219 -12.38 -16.94 6.08
CA VAL A 219 -13.73 -16.90 6.70
C VAL A 219 -14.28 -15.47 6.73
N SER A 220 -13.42 -14.47 6.98
CA SER A 220 -13.82 -13.06 6.93
C SER A 220 -14.25 -12.64 5.51
N ALA A 221 -13.49 -13.02 4.49
CA ALA A 221 -13.82 -12.72 3.10
C ALA A 221 -15.15 -13.36 2.67
N LEU A 222 -15.34 -14.66 2.99
CA LEU A 222 -16.59 -15.37 2.73
C LEU A 222 -17.78 -14.72 3.45
N ALA A 223 -17.62 -14.39 4.73
CA ALA A 223 -18.67 -13.73 5.51
C ALA A 223 -19.04 -12.35 4.91
N GLY A 224 -18.06 -11.58 4.46
CA GLY A 224 -18.29 -10.29 3.81
C GLY A 224 -19.05 -10.41 2.49
N SER A 225 -18.67 -11.36 1.63
CA SER A 225 -19.36 -11.65 0.36
C SER A 225 -20.80 -12.12 0.61
N VAL A 226 -21.03 -13.06 1.55
CA VAL A 226 -22.39 -13.53 1.89
C VAL A 226 -23.27 -12.37 2.35
N VAL A 227 -22.76 -11.46 3.18
CA VAL A 227 -23.51 -10.26 3.61
C VAL A 227 -23.89 -9.39 2.43
N ALA A 228 -22.96 -9.16 1.49
CA ALA A 228 -23.22 -8.37 0.31
C ALA A 228 -24.26 -9.01 -0.61
N GLN A 229 -24.18 -10.34 -0.82
CA GLN A 229 -25.16 -11.10 -1.61
C GLN A 229 -26.57 -11.04 -1.03
N GLN A 230 -26.71 -11.06 0.30
CA GLN A 230 -28.02 -11.00 0.97
C GLN A 230 -28.65 -9.59 0.96
N LEU A 231 -27.83 -8.55 0.89
CA LEU A 231 -28.29 -7.15 1.02
C LEU A 231 -28.34 -6.38 -0.30
N SER A 232 -27.77 -6.92 -1.36
CA SER A 232 -27.72 -6.27 -2.67
C SER A 232 -28.26 -7.20 -3.73
N ASP A 233 -29.11 -6.68 -4.63
CA ASP A 233 -29.51 -7.35 -5.86
C ASP A 233 -28.32 -7.34 -6.84
N HIS A 234 -27.25 -8.08 -6.51
CA HIS A 234 -26.12 -8.19 -7.41
C HIS A 234 -26.52 -9.07 -8.58
N ALA A 235 -26.41 -8.51 -9.78
CA ALA A 235 -26.25 -9.34 -10.95
C ALA A 235 -25.02 -10.23 -10.72
N GLY A 236 -25.20 -11.54 -10.80
CA GLY A 236 -24.12 -12.52 -10.64
C GLY A 236 -22.90 -12.22 -11.52
N PRO A 237 -21.94 -13.15 -11.62
CA PRO A 237 -20.71 -12.94 -12.39
C PRO A 237 -21.03 -12.36 -13.76
N ILE A 238 -20.21 -11.39 -14.23
CA ILE A 238 -20.41 -10.79 -15.55
C ILE A 238 -20.38 -11.93 -16.57
N PRO A 239 -21.50 -12.25 -17.25
CA PRO A 239 -21.52 -13.36 -18.20
C PRO A 239 -20.63 -12.96 -19.38
N ILE A 240 -19.38 -13.32 -19.31
CA ILE A 240 -18.46 -13.24 -20.44
C ILE A 240 -18.69 -14.53 -21.21
N ALA A 241 -19.44 -14.42 -22.32
CA ALA A 241 -19.54 -15.51 -23.27
C ALA A 241 -18.17 -15.66 -23.94
N THR A 242 -17.23 -16.28 -23.24
CA THR A 242 -15.99 -16.70 -23.87
C THR A 242 -16.38 -17.78 -24.88
N SER A 243 -16.32 -17.41 -26.15
CA SER A 243 -16.41 -18.41 -27.20
C SER A 243 -15.32 -19.45 -26.90
N ALA A 244 -15.74 -20.71 -26.77
CA ALA A 244 -14.89 -21.84 -26.42
C ALA A 244 -13.84 -22.16 -27.52
N LEU A 245 -13.10 -21.15 -27.97
CA LEU A 245 -11.99 -21.33 -28.90
C LEU A 245 -10.73 -21.69 -28.11
N PRO A 246 -10.04 -22.75 -28.47
CA PRO A 246 -8.75 -23.08 -27.85
C PRO A 246 -7.72 -22.01 -28.22
N ILE A 247 -7.52 -21.05 -27.32
CA ILE A 247 -6.56 -19.91 -27.46
C ILE A 247 -5.09 -20.38 -27.31
N TRP A 248 -4.79 -21.66 -27.49
CA TRP A 248 -3.68 -22.29 -26.79
C TRP A 248 -2.28 -22.12 -27.36
N GLN A 249 -2.06 -22.08 -28.64
CA GLN A 249 -0.67 -22.10 -29.15
C GLN A 249 -0.29 -20.85 -29.93
N ASP A 250 -1.13 -20.40 -30.85
CA ASP A 250 -0.78 -19.28 -31.74
C ASP A 250 -0.97 -17.89 -31.09
N GLN A 251 -1.75 -17.80 -30.00
CA GLN A 251 -2.11 -16.53 -29.36
C GLN A 251 -1.35 -16.27 -28.04
N PHE A 252 -0.63 -17.24 -27.50
CA PHE A 252 0.05 -17.09 -26.20
C PHE A 252 1.05 -15.91 -26.17
N LEU A 253 1.81 -15.73 -27.25
CA LEU A 253 2.74 -14.60 -27.37
C LEU A 253 2.00 -13.26 -27.38
N LEU A 254 0.83 -13.19 -28.01
CA LEU A 254 -0.01 -11.98 -28.03
C LEU A 254 -0.59 -11.67 -26.65
N VAL A 255 -0.89 -12.69 -25.83
CA VAL A 255 -1.30 -12.54 -24.44
C VAL A 255 -0.16 -11.92 -23.61
N LEU A 256 1.07 -12.36 -23.77
CA LEU A 256 2.24 -11.77 -23.09
C LEU A 256 2.51 -10.34 -23.58
N LEU A 257 2.34 -10.08 -24.86
CA LEU A 257 2.50 -8.76 -25.46
C LEU A 257 1.49 -7.77 -24.90
N VAL A 258 0.20 -8.14 -24.86
CA VAL A 258 -0.86 -7.27 -24.30
C VAL A 258 -0.62 -7.02 -22.82
N ALA A 259 -0.14 -8.01 -22.06
CA ALA A 259 0.19 -7.84 -20.66
C ALA A 259 1.31 -6.81 -20.44
N GLY A 260 2.39 -6.88 -21.21
CA GLY A 260 3.47 -5.90 -21.19
C GLY A 260 3.01 -4.49 -21.59
N LEU A 261 2.25 -4.39 -22.67
CA LEU A 261 1.68 -3.11 -23.14
C LEU A 261 0.76 -2.48 -22.09
N THR A 262 -0.14 -3.29 -21.52
CA THR A 262 -1.08 -2.83 -20.49
C THR A 262 -0.35 -2.39 -19.22
N SER A 263 0.74 -3.08 -18.86
CA SER A 263 1.60 -2.66 -17.76
C SER A 263 2.24 -1.30 -18.00
N LEU A 264 2.73 -1.02 -19.20
CA LEU A 264 3.26 0.30 -19.57
C LEU A 264 2.19 1.40 -19.45
N VAL A 265 0.96 1.14 -19.93
CA VAL A 265 -0.17 2.07 -19.74
C VAL A 265 -0.46 2.30 -18.26
N GLY A 266 -0.44 1.26 -17.43
CA GLY A 266 -0.62 1.35 -15.97
C GLY A 266 0.45 2.23 -15.31
N ILE A 267 1.72 2.06 -15.69
CA ILE A 267 2.84 2.90 -15.21
C ILE A 267 2.62 4.36 -15.63
N LEU A 268 2.21 4.62 -16.86
CA LEU A 268 1.91 5.98 -17.34
C LEU A 268 0.77 6.64 -16.55
N VAL A 269 -0.27 5.88 -16.20
CA VAL A 269 -1.36 6.37 -15.33
C VAL A 269 -0.85 6.73 -13.94
N MET A 270 -0.02 5.89 -13.31
CA MET A 270 0.59 6.19 -12.00
C MET A 270 1.46 7.45 -12.05
N LEU A 271 2.27 7.62 -13.10
CA LEU A 271 3.07 8.82 -13.31
C LEU A 271 2.20 10.06 -13.54
N ALA A 272 1.11 9.93 -14.31
CA ALA A 272 0.16 11.02 -14.54
C ALA A 272 -0.50 11.48 -13.25
N VAL A 273 -0.90 10.54 -12.36
CA VAL A 273 -1.42 10.87 -11.02
C VAL A 273 -0.38 11.65 -10.20
N THR A 274 0.84 11.16 -10.13
CA THR A 274 1.92 11.83 -9.38
C THR A 274 2.22 13.23 -9.92
N ARG A 275 2.22 13.37 -11.24
CA ARG A 275 2.42 14.66 -11.88
C ARG A 275 1.27 15.62 -11.58
N SER A 276 0.03 15.11 -11.63
CA SER A 276 -1.17 15.87 -11.26
C SER A 276 -1.15 16.31 -9.80
N GLU A 277 -0.77 15.42 -8.85
CA GLU A 277 -0.61 15.79 -7.43
C GLU A 277 0.40 16.95 -7.25
N ARG A 278 1.56 16.87 -7.91
CA ARG A 278 2.57 17.96 -7.87
C ARG A 278 2.03 19.26 -8.48
N LEU A 279 1.34 19.18 -9.61
CA LEU A 279 0.75 20.35 -10.27
C LEU A 279 -0.29 21.03 -9.37
N PHE A 280 -1.21 20.26 -8.78
CA PHE A 280 -2.19 20.81 -7.85
C PHE A 280 -1.54 21.31 -6.54
N ALA A 281 -0.44 20.68 -6.09
CA ALA A 281 0.30 21.15 -4.92
C ALA A 281 0.89 22.56 -5.16
N SER A 282 1.42 22.84 -6.36
CA SER A 282 2.04 24.12 -6.71
C SER A 282 1.04 25.25 -6.96
N LEU A 283 -0.26 24.95 -7.12
CA LEU A 283 -1.27 26.00 -7.33
C LEU A 283 -1.42 26.88 -6.08
N PRO A 284 -1.36 28.23 -6.23
CA PRO A 284 -1.53 29.18 -5.12
C PRO A 284 -3.01 29.34 -4.72
N VAL A 285 -3.69 28.22 -4.50
CA VAL A 285 -5.12 28.15 -4.16
C VAL A 285 -5.28 27.39 -2.84
N SER A 286 -6.27 27.82 -2.04
CA SER A 286 -6.59 27.12 -0.79
C SER A 286 -6.80 25.61 -1.03
N PRO A 287 -6.22 24.73 -0.18
CA PRO A 287 -6.39 23.28 -0.32
C PRO A 287 -7.85 22.83 -0.38
N ALA A 288 -8.78 23.59 0.25
CA ALA A 288 -10.21 23.30 0.23
C ALA A 288 -10.89 23.59 -1.13
N LEU A 289 -10.29 24.41 -1.99
CA LEU A 289 -10.84 24.73 -3.32
C LEU A 289 -10.26 23.85 -4.43
N LYS A 290 -9.13 23.18 -4.20
CA LYS A 290 -8.49 22.30 -5.20
C LYS A 290 -9.43 21.20 -5.72
N PRO A 291 -10.23 20.50 -4.87
CA PRO A 291 -11.17 19.50 -5.37
C PRO A 291 -12.27 20.09 -6.27
N ALA A 292 -12.70 21.34 -6.04
CA ALA A 292 -13.70 21.98 -6.91
C ALA A 292 -13.13 22.29 -8.32
N ILE A 293 -11.89 22.78 -8.39
CA ILE A 293 -11.19 22.99 -9.68
C ILE A 293 -11.02 21.65 -10.41
N GLY A 294 -10.56 20.62 -9.71
CA GLY A 294 -10.48 19.27 -10.26
C GLY A 294 -11.84 18.73 -10.71
N GLY A 295 -12.90 18.99 -9.96
CA GLY A 295 -14.29 18.63 -10.31
C GLY A 295 -14.75 19.28 -11.62
N ALA A 296 -14.40 20.55 -11.85
CA ALA A 296 -14.68 21.25 -13.10
C ALA A 296 -13.96 20.57 -14.28
N MET A 297 -12.67 20.24 -14.12
CA MET A 297 -11.88 19.54 -15.15
C MET A 297 -12.46 18.14 -15.42
N VAL A 298 -12.78 17.36 -14.39
CA VAL A 298 -13.38 16.03 -14.52
C VAL A 298 -14.74 16.11 -15.19
N GLY A 299 -15.59 17.06 -14.82
CA GLY A 299 -16.90 17.28 -15.45
C GLY A 299 -16.77 17.60 -16.95
N ALA A 300 -15.81 18.45 -17.33
CA ALA A 300 -15.52 18.75 -18.73
C ALA A 300 -15.04 17.50 -19.49
N LEU A 301 -14.10 16.73 -18.93
CA LEU A 301 -13.61 15.47 -19.51
C LEU A 301 -14.75 14.44 -19.69
N LEU A 302 -15.59 14.25 -18.68
CA LEU A 302 -16.74 13.33 -18.73
C LEU A 302 -17.78 13.77 -19.75
N GLY A 303 -18.01 15.06 -19.92
CA GLY A 303 -18.89 15.60 -20.97
C GLY A 303 -18.44 15.21 -22.38
N HIS A 304 -17.12 15.14 -22.61
CA HIS A 304 -16.54 14.69 -23.89
C HIS A 304 -16.54 13.17 -24.06
N THR A 305 -16.26 12.40 -22.99
CA THR A 305 -16.29 10.93 -23.08
C THR A 305 -17.63 10.40 -23.49
N ARG A 306 -18.73 11.00 -23.07
CA ARG A 306 -20.10 10.59 -23.42
C ARG A 306 -20.43 10.70 -24.90
N LYS A 307 -19.88 11.70 -25.59
CA LYS A 307 -20.01 11.82 -27.04
C LYS A 307 -19.29 10.68 -27.78
N CYS A 308 -18.22 10.15 -27.18
CA CYS A 308 -17.36 9.11 -27.76
C CYS A 308 -17.68 7.69 -27.27
N SER A 309 -18.34 7.53 -26.10
CA SER A 309 -18.58 6.22 -25.47
C SER A 309 -19.75 5.44 -26.04
N ARG A 310 -20.72 6.08 -26.68
CA ARG A 310 -21.85 5.38 -27.35
C ARG A 310 -21.38 4.28 -28.31
N PRO A 311 -20.37 4.49 -29.18
CA PRO A 311 -19.84 3.41 -30.01
C PRO A 311 -18.92 2.44 -29.24
N ALA A 312 -18.24 2.85 -28.17
CA ALA A 312 -17.31 1.99 -27.42
C ALA A 312 -18.01 0.94 -26.54
N MET A 313 -19.18 1.26 -25.97
CA MET A 313 -19.98 0.30 -25.20
C MET A 313 -20.72 -0.72 -26.07
N ALA A 314 -20.90 -0.44 -27.36
CA ALA A 314 -21.50 -1.39 -28.29
C ALA A 314 -20.60 -2.60 -28.61
N LEU A 315 -19.33 -2.60 -28.18
CA LEU A 315 -18.44 -3.76 -28.32
C LEU A 315 -18.74 -4.88 -27.31
N SER A 316 -19.35 -4.56 -26.15
CA SER A 316 -19.88 -5.59 -25.23
C SER A 316 -21.19 -6.23 -25.75
N ALA A 317 -21.88 -5.56 -26.68
CA ALA A 317 -23.01 -6.11 -27.40
C ALA A 317 -22.56 -6.37 -28.85
N ALA A 318 -22.38 -7.61 -29.21
CA ALA A 318 -21.98 -8.12 -30.55
C ALA A 318 -22.90 -7.70 -31.73
N ARG A 319 -23.43 -6.48 -31.74
CA ARG A 319 -24.48 -6.01 -32.67
C ARG A 319 -24.29 -4.60 -33.22
N CYS A 320 -23.05 -4.12 -33.36
CA CYS A 320 -22.86 -2.89 -34.17
C CYS A 320 -22.76 -3.23 -35.66
N SER A 321 -23.89 -3.52 -36.30
CA SER A 321 -23.97 -3.74 -37.75
C SER A 321 -23.75 -2.47 -38.61
N HIS A 322 -23.60 -1.28 -37.98
CA HIS A 322 -23.58 -0.01 -38.73
C HIS A 322 -22.42 0.92 -38.44
N CYS A 323 -21.46 0.55 -37.58
CA CYS A 323 -20.32 1.42 -37.30
C CYS A 323 -19.02 0.85 -37.92
N SER A 324 -18.29 1.68 -38.68
CA SER A 324 -16.95 1.28 -39.18
C SER A 324 -16.03 0.90 -38.01
N ALA A 325 -15.38 -0.25 -38.07
CA ALA A 325 -14.44 -0.76 -37.04
C ALA A 325 -13.42 0.32 -36.60
N ARG A 326 -12.92 1.11 -37.54
CA ARG A 326 -11.98 2.23 -37.24
C ARG A 326 -12.59 3.30 -36.32
N ARG A 327 -13.87 3.68 -36.51
CA ARG A 327 -14.53 4.69 -35.64
C ARG A 327 -14.70 4.16 -34.21
N CYS A 328 -14.99 2.89 -34.07
CA CYS A 328 -15.12 2.25 -32.76
C CYS A 328 -13.79 2.21 -32.02
N LEU A 329 -12.71 1.81 -32.68
CA LEU A 329 -11.35 1.79 -32.11
C LEU A 329 -10.86 3.20 -31.72
N CYS A 330 -11.07 4.20 -32.56
CA CYS A 330 -10.76 5.60 -32.21
C CYS A 330 -11.58 6.06 -30.99
N GLY A 331 -12.86 5.70 -30.89
CA GLY A 331 -13.69 5.99 -29.73
C GLY A 331 -13.16 5.38 -28.45
N MET A 332 -12.74 4.11 -28.47
CA MET A 332 -12.14 3.41 -27.33
C MET A 332 -10.80 4.07 -26.91
N ALA A 333 -9.95 4.43 -27.85
CA ALA A 333 -8.67 5.10 -27.56
C ALA A 333 -8.90 6.48 -26.89
N ILE A 334 -9.87 7.27 -27.38
CA ILE A 334 -10.24 8.54 -26.78
C ILE A 334 -10.78 8.34 -25.36
N VAL A 335 -11.67 7.38 -25.15
CA VAL A 335 -12.20 7.06 -23.80
C VAL A 335 -11.08 6.62 -22.86
N LEU A 336 -10.15 5.78 -23.31
CA LEU A 336 -8.99 5.35 -22.54
C LEU A 336 -8.17 6.56 -22.07
N LEU A 337 -7.86 7.49 -22.96
CA LEU A 337 -7.08 8.69 -22.67
C LEU A 337 -7.81 9.63 -21.72
N LEU A 338 -9.08 9.96 -22.03
CA LEU A 338 -9.87 10.89 -21.22
C LEU A 338 -10.14 10.33 -19.81
N LYS A 339 -10.40 9.02 -19.69
CA LYS A 339 -10.62 8.36 -18.40
C LYS A 339 -9.33 8.30 -17.57
N SER A 340 -8.18 8.05 -18.20
CA SER A 340 -6.86 8.11 -17.54
C SER A 340 -6.58 9.51 -16.98
N LEU A 341 -6.84 10.55 -17.77
CA LEU A 341 -6.71 11.94 -17.34
C LEU A 341 -7.69 12.29 -16.23
N ALA A 342 -8.96 11.86 -16.33
CA ALA A 342 -9.97 12.10 -15.30
C ALA A 342 -9.57 11.46 -13.97
N SER A 343 -9.02 10.23 -13.97
CA SER A 343 -8.52 9.57 -12.76
C SER A 343 -7.29 10.30 -12.18
N ALA A 344 -6.35 10.72 -13.03
CA ALA A 344 -5.17 11.46 -12.61
C ALA A 344 -5.53 12.82 -11.98
N VAL A 345 -6.44 13.56 -12.60
CA VAL A 345 -6.93 14.84 -12.09
C VAL A 345 -7.72 14.64 -10.79
N SER A 346 -8.61 13.65 -10.72
CA SER A 346 -9.41 13.38 -9.51
C SER A 346 -8.54 13.16 -8.29
N ILE A 347 -7.55 12.26 -8.38
CA ILE A 347 -6.65 11.99 -7.25
C ILE A 347 -5.74 13.19 -6.99
N GLY A 348 -5.20 13.78 -8.04
CA GLY A 348 -4.25 14.90 -7.95
C GLY A 348 -4.83 16.14 -7.29
N CYS A 349 -6.10 16.46 -7.50
CA CYS A 349 -6.75 17.64 -6.91
C CYS A 349 -7.25 17.40 -5.47
N GLY A 350 -7.19 16.14 -4.97
CA GLY A 350 -7.52 15.81 -3.59
C GLY A 350 -8.82 15.04 -3.37
N PHE A 351 -9.50 14.59 -4.43
CA PHE A 351 -10.58 13.60 -4.24
C PHE A 351 -10.00 12.33 -3.62
N ARG A 352 -10.72 11.77 -2.66
CA ARG A 352 -10.34 10.56 -1.93
C ARG A 352 -10.87 9.32 -2.60
N GLY A 353 -10.01 8.32 -2.78
CA GLY A 353 -10.38 7.02 -3.36
C GLY A 353 -9.16 6.29 -3.89
N GLY A 354 -9.39 5.13 -4.52
CA GLY A 354 -8.37 4.29 -5.10
C GLY A 354 -8.39 4.29 -6.63
N LEU A 355 -7.35 3.68 -7.20
CA LEU A 355 -7.24 3.44 -8.65
C LEU A 355 -7.71 2.03 -9.05
N PHE A 356 -8.23 1.23 -8.13
CA PHE A 356 -8.55 -0.17 -8.37
C PHE A 356 -9.57 -0.31 -9.52
N PHE A 357 -10.78 0.22 -9.34
CA PHE A 357 -11.81 0.20 -10.39
C PHE A 357 -11.38 0.91 -11.67
N ALA A 358 -10.61 2.00 -11.54
CA ALA A 358 -10.08 2.69 -12.70
C ALA A 358 -9.11 1.80 -13.49
N ALA A 359 -8.21 1.08 -12.79
CA ALA A 359 -7.26 0.16 -13.42
C ALA A 359 -7.98 -1.00 -14.12
N LEU A 360 -8.99 -1.60 -13.49
CA LEU A 360 -9.80 -2.65 -14.13
C LEU A 360 -10.44 -2.15 -15.43
N PHE A 361 -11.09 -1.00 -15.39
CA PHE A 361 -11.77 -0.43 -16.55
C PHE A 361 -10.79 -0.04 -17.67
N LEU A 362 -9.70 0.64 -17.33
CA LEU A 362 -8.67 1.04 -18.31
C LEU A 362 -7.97 -0.18 -18.91
N GLY A 363 -7.73 -1.23 -18.12
CA GLY A 363 -7.20 -2.50 -18.58
C GLY A 363 -8.12 -3.17 -19.59
N ALA A 364 -9.42 -3.28 -19.27
CA ALA A 364 -10.40 -3.86 -20.17
C ALA A 364 -10.48 -3.11 -21.51
N LEU A 365 -10.46 -1.76 -21.48
CA LEU A 365 -10.41 -0.95 -22.69
C LEU A 365 -9.12 -1.19 -23.50
N THR A 366 -7.97 -1.31 -22.83
CA THR A 366 -6.68 -1.56 -23.49
C THR A 366 -6.68 -2.92 -24.18
N GLY A 367 -7.21 -3.95 -23.52
CA GLY A 367 -7.30 -5.31 -24.10
C GLY A 367 -8.26 -5.37 -25.29
N GLY A 368 -9.44 -4.77 -25.16
CA GLY A 368 -10.40 -4.68 -26.25
C GLY A 368 -9.87 -3.89 -27.45
N LEU A 369 -9.16 -2.78 -27.19
CA LEU A 369 -8.50 -1.98 -28.22
C LEU A 369 -7.38 -2.78 -28.92
N PHE A 370 -6.56 -3.50 -28.17
CA PHE A 370 -5.52 -4.35 -28.71
C PHE A 370 -6.09 -5.44 -29.62
N ALA A 371 -7.08 -6.20 -29.14
CA ALA A 371 -7.73 -7.25 -29.94
C ALA A 371 -8.39 -6.69 -31.21
N GLY A 372 -9.06 -5.54 -31.10
CA GLY A 372 -9.66 -4.86 -32.24
C GLY A 372 -8.63 -4.39 -33.28
N LEU A 373 -7.49 -3.84 -32.86
CA LEU A 373 -6.39 -3.44 -33.74
C LEU A 373 -5.77 -4.65 -34.44
N VAL A 374 -5.49 -5.72 -33.71
CA VAL A 374 -4.91 -6.96 -34.28
C VAL A 374 -5.88 -7.59 -35.27
N ASN A 375 -7.17 -7.69 -34.94
CA ASN A 375 -8.18 -8.24 -35.84
C ASN A 375 -8.36 -7.42 -37.15
N THR A 376 -8.13 -6.10 -37.08
CA THR A 376 -8.15 -5.25 -38.30
C THR A 376 -6.90 -5.38 -39.13
N ALA A 377 -5.75 -5.55 -38.50
CA ALA A 377 -4.45 -5.71 -39.18
C ALA A 377 -4.23 -7.14 -39.69
N PHE A 378 -4.69 -8.14 -38.95
CA PHE A 378 -4.53 -9.57 -39.23
C PHE A 378 -5.86 -10.32 -39.09
N PRO A 379 -6.77 -10.26 -40.08
CA PRO A 379 -8.11 -10.85 -40.01
C PRO A 379 -8.14 -12.37 -39.78
N GLY A 380 -7.02 -13.05 -40.05
CA GLY A 380 -6.87 -14.49 -39.84
C GLY A 380 -6.72 -14.93 -38.38
N LEU A 381 -6.26 -14.03 -37.48
CA LEU A 381 -6.01 -14.36 -36.07
C LEU A 381 -7.27 -14.44 -35.19
N ARG A 382 -8.35 -13.73 -35.54
CA ARG A 382 -9.67 -13.75 -34.88
C ARG A 382 -9.61 -13.73 -33.34
N LEU A 383 -8.92 -12.73 -32.76
CA LEU A 383 -8.83 -12.58 -31.31
C LEU A 383 -10.21 -12.28 -30.73
N ASP A 384 -10.53 -12.90 -29.59
CA ASP A 384 -11.74 -12.57 -28.82
C ASP A 384 -11.53 -11.29 -28.01
N PRO A 385 -12.21 -10.17 -28.31
CA PRO A 385 -12.03 -8.92 -27.59
C PRO A 385 -12.42 -9.02 -26.10
N GLN A 386 -13.33 -9.92 -25.73
CA GLN A 386 -13.77 -10.08 -24.33
C GLN A 386 -12.69 -10.80 -23.51
N ALA A 387 -12.13 -11.88 -24.03
CA ALA A 387 -11.02 -12.59 -23.38
C ALA A 387 -9.81 -11.67 -23.18
N TYR A 388 -9.42 -10.93 -24.23
CA TYR A 388 -8.32 -9.98 -24.14
C TYR A 388 -8.61 -8.80 -23.21
N ALA A 389 -9.88 -8.36 -23.09
CA ALA A 389 -10.28 -7.36 -22.11
C ALA A 389 -10.07 -7.85 -20.68
N VAL A 390 -10.42 -9.11 -20.35
CA VAL A 390 -10.22 -9.70 -19.02
C VAL A 390 -8.73 -9.88 -18.70
N ILE A 391 -7.96 -10.40 -19.66
CA ILE A 391 -6.50 -10.60 -19.50
C ILE A 391 -5.80 -9.25 -19.23
N ALA A 392 -6.13 -8.24 -20.02
CA ALA A 392 -5.53 -6.91 -19.85
C ALA A 392 -6.04 -6.19 -18.59
N MET A 393 -7.32 -6.38 -18.21
CA MET A 393 -7.90 -5.89 -16.97
C MET A 393 -7.09 -6.39 -15.76
N SER A 394 -6.85 -7.70 -15.70
CA SER A 394 -6.08 -8.33 -14.62
C SER A 394 -4.62 -7.87 -14.61
N SER A 395 -4.00 -7.78 -15.78
CA SER A 395 -2.61 -7.32 -15.96
C SER A 395 -2.42 -5.87 -15.50
N MET A 396 -3.32 -4.96 -15.88
CA MET A 396 -3.25 -3.56 -15.47
C MET A 396 -3.48 -3.39 -13.98
N ALA A 397 -4.47 -4.09 -13.43
CA ALA A 397 -4.76 -4.03 -12.00
C ALA A 397 -3.58 -4.59 -11.19
N ALA A 398 -2.94 -5.68 -11.62
CA ALA A 398 -1.72 -6.20 -10.99
C ALA A 398 -0.56 -5.20 -11.03
N THR A 399 -0.40 -4.46 -12.13
CA THR A 399 0.61 -3.41 -12.26
C THR A 399 0.36 -2.26 -11.29
N VAL A 400 -0.88 -1.77 -11.23
CA VAL A 400 -1.22 -0.58 -10.44
C VAL A 400 -1.32 -0.90 -8.95
N ILE A 401 -1.96 -2.01 -8.59
CA ILE A 401 -2.27 -2.35 -7.20
C ILE A 401 -1.14 -3.14 -6.56
N GLY A 402 -0.50 -4.04 -7.31
CA GLY A 402 0.66 -4.81 -6.85
C GLY A 402 0.33 -6.14 -6.18
N GLY A 403 -0.89 -6.67 -6.36
CA GLY A 403 -1.34 -7.98 -5.86
C GLY A 403 -1.60 -8.95 -7.02
N PRO A 404 -0.61 -9.70 -7.52
CA PRO A 404 -0.79 -10.57 -8.68
C PRO A 404 -1.83 -11.66 -8.46
N PHE A 405 -1.78 -12.41 -7.36
CA PHE A 405 -2.76 -13.46 -7.09
C PHE A 405 -4.15 -12.88 -6.81
N THR A 406 -4.23 -11.75 -6.14
CA THR A 406 -5.50 -11.01 -5.97
C THR A 406 -6.18 -10.77 -7.33
N MET A 407 -5.42 -10.35 -8.35
CA MET A 407 -5.97 -10.06 -9.68
C MET A 407 -6.33 -11.31 -10.47
N VAL A 408 -5.57 -12.39 -10.31
CA VAL A 408 -5.91 -13.69 -10.91
C VAL A 408 -7.25 -14.18 -10.36
N PHE A 409 -7.40 -14.23 -9.03
CA PHE A 409 -8.64 -14.70 -8.40
C PHE A 409 -9.81 -13.77 -8.68
N LEU A 410 -9.59 -12.45 -8.68
CA LEU A 410 -10.64 -11.50 -9.03
C LEU A 410 -11.18 -11.73 -10.44
N ALA A 411 -10.29 -11.94 -11.42
CA ALA A 411 -10.73 -12.19 -12.79
C ALA A 411 -11.48 -13.51 -12.92
N VAL A 412 -11.01 -14.56 -12.26
CA VAL A 412 -11.66 -15.88 -12.28
C VAL A 412 -13.04 -15.82 -11.60
N GLU A 413 -13.13 -15.18 -10.41
CA GLU A 413 -14.42 -15.05 -9.69
C GLU A 413 -15.42 -14.15 -10.42
N MET A 414 -14.95 -13.04 -11.02
CA MET A 414 -15.82 -12.14 -11.78
C MET A 414 -16.35 -12.75 -13.10
N THR A 415 -15.57 -13.63 -13.72
CA THR A 415 -15.95 -14.25 -15.00
C THR A 415 -16.64 -15.60 -14.81
N GLY A 416 -16.35 -16.29 -13.71
CA GLY A 416 -16.77 -17.68 -13.50
C GLY A 416 -16.09 -18.69 -14.44
N ASP A 417 -15.12 -18.25 -15.24
CA ASP A 417 -14.47 -19.06 -16.27
C ASP A 417 -13.02 -19.41 -15.91
N PHE A 418 -12.85 -20.63 -15.39
CA PHE A 418 -11.53 -21.18 -15.07
C PHE A 418 -10.67 -21.48 -16.32
N ALA A 419 -11.26 -21.59 -17.50
CA ALA A 419 -10.52 -21.85 -18.73
C ALA A 419 -9.60 -20.68 -19.12
N LEU A 420 -9.89 -19.47 -18.65
CA LEU A 420 -9.04 -18.30 -18.83
C LEU A 420 -7.83 -18.26 -17.86
N ALA A 421 -7.83 -19.00 -16.76
CA ALA A 421 -6.79 -18.94 -15.74
C ALA A 421 -5.38 -19.21 -16.30
N PRO A 422 -5.14 -20.20 -17.20
CA PRO A 422 -3.84 -20.44 -17.81
C PRO A 422 -3.30 -19.27 -18.65
N LEU A 423 -4.15 -18.34 -19.07
CA LEU A 423 -3.74 -17.14 -19.80
C LEU A 423 -3.60 -15.93 -18.86
N ILE A 424 -4.45 -15.84 -17.86
CA ILE A 424 -4.43 -14.76 -16.87
C ILE A 424 -3.18 -14.85 -16.00
N VAL A 425 -2.82 -16.04 -15.52
CA VAL A 425 -1.66 -16.23 -14.62
C VAL A 425 -0.36 -15.70 -15.25
N PRO A 426 0.07 -16.17 -16.45
CA PRO A 426 1.32 -15.67 -17.05
C PRO A 426 1.22 -14.17 -17.43
N SER A 427 0.05 -13.69 -17.86
CA SER A 427 -0.11 -12.28 -18.20
C SER A 427 0.05 -11.37 -16.98
N VAL A 428 -0.54 -11.73 -15.84
CA VAL A 428 -0.40 -11.02 -14.57
C VAL A 428 1.04 -11.07 -14.06
N LEU A 429 1.74 -12.20 -14.21
CA LEU A 429 3.15 -12.33 -13.85
C LEU A 429 4.04 -11.43 -14.70
N VAL A 430 3.85 -11.41 -16.03
CA VAL A 430 4.58 -10.51 -16.93
C VAL A 430 4.32 -9.05 -16.57
N ALA A 431 3.07 -8.68 -16.33
CA ALA A 431 2.70 -7.33 -15.94
C ALA A 431 3.36 -6.92 -14.61
N SER A 432 3.31 -7.80 -13.61
CA SER A 432 3.95 -7.57 -12.31
C SER A 432 5.46 -7.45 -12.40
N LEU A 433 6.13 -8.31 -13.20
CA LEU A 433 7.57 -8.23 -13.45
C LEU A 433 7.94 -6.95 -14.19
N THR A 434 7.16 -6.53 -15.20
CA THR A 434 7.36 -5.29 -15.94
C THR A 434 7.26 -4.09 -15.00
N ALA A 435 6.23 -4.04 -14.14
CA ALA A 435 6.06 -2.98 -13.16
C ALA A 435 7.24 -2.93 -12.16
N ARG A 436 7.68 -4.07 -11.63
CA ARG A 436 8.81 -4.14 -10.70
C ARG A 436 10.13 -3.72 -11.33
N ARG A 437 10.38 -4.09 -12.58
CA ARG A 437 11.63 -3.76 -13.28
C ARG A 437 11.70 -2.33 -13.74
N LEU A 438 10.60 -1.78 -14.28
CA LEU A 438 10.58 -0.44 -14.87
C LEU A 438 10.22 0.66 -13.87
N PHE A 439 9.36 0.37 -12.89
CA PHE A 439 8.86 1.37 -11.95
C PHE A 439 9.25 1.09 -10.49
N GLY A 440 9.33 -0.18 -10.10
CA GLY A 440 9.81 -0.62 -8.79
C GLY A 440 8.77 -0.63 -7.67
N PHE A 441 7.59 -0.05 -7.87
CA PHE A 441 6.56 0.13 -6.84
C PHE A 441 5.16 -0.15 -7.40
N SER A 442 4.21 -0.50 -6.51
CA SER A 442 2.78 -0.38 -6.79
C SER A 442 2.30 1.03 -6.44
N PHE A 443 1.07 1.39 -6.82
CA PHE A 443 0.53 2.74 -6.52
C PHE A 443 0.49 3.04 -5.01
N ALA A 444 0.12 2.06 -4.19
CA ALA A 444 0.10 2.23 -2.74
C ALA A 444 1.51 2.43 -2.16
N THR A 445 2.47 1.57 -2.54
CA THR A 445 3.85 1.63 -2.06
C THR A 445 4.61 2.83 -2.62
N TRP A 446 4.27 3.29 -3.83
CA TRP A 446 4.82 4.50 -4.43
C TRP A 446 4.48 5.77 -3.63
N ARG A 447 3.25 5.87 -3.12
CA ARG A 447 2.86 6.98 -2.24
C ARG A 447 3.65 7.01 -0.94
N PHE A 448 4.01 5.86 -0.38
CA PHE A 448 4.91 5.79 0.79
C PHE A 448 6.33 6.22 0.42
N HIS A 449 6.83 5.76 -0.72
CA HIS A 449 8.16 6.17 -1.21
C HIS A 449 8.26 7.69 -1.42
N LEU A 450 7.26 8.34 -2.03
CA LEU A 450 7.21 9.80 -2.20
C LEU A 450 7.22 10.57 -0.87
N ARG A 451 6.80 9.92 0.22
CA ARG A 451 6.82 10.48 1.58
C ARG A 451 8.12 10.20 2.33
N GLY A 452 9.11 9.59 1.68
CA GLY A 452 10.38 9.19 2.29
C GLY A 452 10.27 7.92 3.14
N GLU A 453 9.19 7.16 3.02
CA GLU A 453 8.99 5.90 3.73
C GLU A 453 9.43 4.74 2.84
N ALA A 454 10.41 3.95 3.30
CA ALA A 454 10.99 2.83 2.54
C ALA A 454 10.11 1.56 2.59
N ILE A 455 8.80 1.68 2.39
CA ILE A 455 7.86 0.54 2.34
C ILE A 455 7.73 0.10 0.88
N ARG A 456 8.40 -1.00 0.50
CA ARG A 456 8.26 -1.62 -0.84
C ARG A 456 7.20 -2.70 -0.88
N SER A 457 6.95 -3.34 0.25
CA SER A 457 5.87 -4.33 0.45
C SER A 457 5.40 -4.28 1.90
N ALA A 458 4.26 -4.87 2.22
CA ALA A 458 3.82 -5.03 3.61
C ALA A 458 4.75 -5.96 4.42
N HIS A 459 5.65 -6.70 3.76
CA HIS A 459 6.77 -7.44 4.35
C HIS A 459 7.97 -6.55 4.69
N ASP A 460 8.12 -5.42 4.02
CA ASP A 460 9.23 -4.47 4.24
C ASP A 460 8.91 -3.54 5.44
N VAL A 461 9.08 -3.84 6.41
CA VAL A 461 9.07 -3.97 7.81
C VAL A 461 9.50 -2.75 8.62
N GLY A 462 8.52 -2.16 9.29
CA GLY A 462 8.76 -1.15 10.32
C GLY A 462 9.70 -1.57 11.48
N TRP A 463 10.04 -2.85 11.63
CA TRP A 463 10.97 -3.29 12.67
C TRP A 463 12.43 -2.94 12.36
N ILE A 464 12.85 -3.00 11.08
CA ILE A 464 14.20 -2.55 10.68
C ILE A 464 14.38 -1.05 10.99
N ARG A 465 13.33 -0.24 10.89
CA ARG A 465 13.33 1.17 11.28
C ARG A 465 13.45 1.37 12.80
N ASN A 466 12.98 0.41 13.59
CA ASN A 466 13.09 0.48 15.05
C ASN A 466 14.48 0.05 15.55
N LEU A 467 15.24 -0.69 14.75
CA LEU A 467 16.64 -1.03 14.99
C LEU A 467 17.56 0.03 14.34
N THR A 468 17.58 1.22 14.94
CA THR A 468 18.45 2.30 14.48
C THR A 468 19.82 2.18 15.15
N VAL A 469 20.84 2.70 14.47
CA VAL A 469 22.20 2.82 15.00
C VAL A 469 22.18 3.53 16.36
N GLU A 470 21.35 4.57 16.54
CA GLU A 470 21.18 5.30 17.80
C GLU A 470 20.78 4.40 18.97
N ARG A 471 19.96 3.38 18.75
CA ARG A 471 19.51 2.43 19.79
C ARG A 471 20.53 1.32 20.06
N LEU A 472 21.39 1.04 19.09
CA LEU A 472 22.38 -0.02 19.15
C LEU A 472 23.76 0.45 19.56
N MET A 473 24.08 1.73 19.36
CA MET A 473 25.39 2.27 19.67
C MET A 473 25.67 2.30 21.17
N ARG A 474 26.92 2.13 21.53
CA ARG A 474 27.45 2.44 22.86
C ARG A 474 27.84 3.90 22.91
N GLN A 475 27.41 4.61 23.94
CA GLN A 475 27.69 6.05 24.13
C GLN A 475 28.95 6.27 24.97
N ASP A 476 29.31 5.29 25.80
CA ASP A 476 30.54 5.34 26.61
C ASP A 476 31.74 4.94 25.74
N LEU A 477 32.42 5.93 25.24
CA LEU A 477 33.46 5.79 24.23
C LEU A 477 34.74 6.48 24.68
N PRO A 478 35.88 5.78 24.77
CA PRO A 478 37.18 6.40 24.97
C PRO A 478 37.57 7.20 23.71
N THR A 479 37.78 8.48 23.88
CA THR A 479 38.25 9.38 22.82
C THR A 479 39.67 9.88 23.11
N VAL A 480 40.44 10.09 22.05
CA VAL A 480 41.79 10.66 22.13
C VAL A 480 41.92 11.78 21.08
N ARG A 481 42.73 12.78 21.39
CA ARG A 481 43.01 13.85 20.42
C ARG A 481 43.92 13.35 19.31
N VAL A 482 43.64 13.74 18.09
CA VAL A 482 44.41 13.37 16.88
C VAL A 482 45.87 13.82 16.96
N ASP A 483 46.15 14.92 17.69
CA ASP A 483 47.47 15.50 17.83
C ASP A 483 48.33 14.85 18.94
N SER A 484 47.76 13.94 19.74
CA SER A 484 48.43 13.25 20.83
C SER A 484 49.60 12.41 20.31
N LEU A 485 50.64 12.30 21.10
CA LEU A 485 51.78 11.43 20.81
C LEU A 485 51.44 9.96 21.11
N LEU A 486 52.05 9.06 20.38
CA LEU A 486 51.87 7.63 20.56
C LEU A 486 52.30 7.16 21.95
N SER A 487 53.32 7.78 22.55
CA SER A 487 53.74 7.52 23.92
C SER A 487 52.67 7.81 24.97
N ASP A 488 51.96 8.93 24.80
CA ASP A 488 50.90 9.32 25.74
C ASP A 488 49.69 8.40 25.55
N PHE A 489 49.37 8.06 24.31
CA PHE A 489 48.32 7.10 24.00
C PHE A 489 48.56 5.74 24.65
N ARG A 490 49.76 5.18 24.55
CA ARG A 490 50.11 3.89 25.15
C ARG A 490 50.06 3.91 26.67
N ARG A 491 50.41 5.06 27.31
CA ARG A 491 50.27 5.24 28.75
C ARG A 491 48.81 5.26 29.21
N ASP A 492 47.95 5.99 28.47
CA ASP A 492 46.55 6.21 28.85
C ASP A 492 45.63 5.02 28.47
N PHE A 493 46.01 4.27 27.45
CA PHE A 493 45.30 3.10 26.95
C PHE A 493 46.19 1.84 26.87
N PRO A 494 46.57 1.24 28.01
CA PRO A 494 47.41 0.05 28.03
C PRO A 494 46.72 -1.14 27.32
N LEU A 495 47.53 -2.08 26.81
CA LEU A 495 47.04 -3.30 26.15
C LEU A 495 46.06 -4.04 27.06
N GLY A 496 44.85 -4.35 26.50
CA GLY A 496 43.78 -5.05 27.20
C GLY A 496 42.79 -4.15 27.97
N SER A 497 43.04 -2.84 28.09
CA SER A 497 42.13 -1.91 28.78
C SER A 497 40.90 -1.54 27.94
N ASN A 498 41.07 -1.37 26.63
CA ASN A 498 40.00 -1.00 25.68
C ASN A 498 40.24 -1.70 24.35
N GLN A 499 39.17 -2.07 23.66
CA GLN A 499 39.26 -2.69 22.35
C GLN A 499 39.27 -1.67 21.22
N LEU A 500 38.73 -0.48 21.43
CA LEU A 500 38.55 0.56 20.43
C LEU A 500 38.72 1.95 21.04
N VAL A 501 39.49 2.80 20.37
CA VAL A 501 39.66 4.22 20.75
C VAL A 501 39.43 5.08 19.51
N VAL A 502 38.57 6.09 19.62
CA VAL A 502 38.24 7.01 18.52
C VAL A 502 39.06 8.29 18.66
N ALA A 503 39.70 8.67 17.55
CA ALA A 503 40.43 9.94 17.48
C ALA A 503 39.49 11.08 17.06
N VAL A 504 39.58 12.20 17.77
CA VAL A 504 38.80 13.42 17.52
C VAL A 504 39.73 14.63 17.34
N ASP A 505 39.28 15.61 16.58
CA ASP A 505 39.95 16.91 16.44
C ASP A 505 39.73 17.81 17.68
N GLU A 506 40.26 19.05 17.63
CA GLU A 506 40.09 20.04 18.71
C GLU A 506 38.62 20.43 18.97
N ASN A 507 37.74 20.24 17.99
CA ASN A 507 36.32 20.56 18.07
C ASN A 507 35.45 19.34 18.43
N GLY A 508 36.05 18.19 18.73
CA GLY A 508 35.35 16.93 19.02
C GLY A 508 34.78 16.25 17.77
N ARG A 509 35.27 16.59 16.57
CA ARG A 509 34.87 15.96 15.31
C ARG A 509 35.66 14.70 15.05
N TYR A 510 35.03 13.73 14.41
CA TYR A 510 35.66 12.47 14.06
C TYR A 510 36.85 12.64 13.13
N ALA A 511 38.00 12.08 13.51
CA ALA A 511 39.22 12.07 12.71
C ALA A 511 39.60 10.65 12.22
N GLY A 512 39.17 9.60 12.93
CA GLY A 512 39.44 8.21 12.59
C GLY A 512 39.42 7.30 13.81
N ILE A 513 39.68 6.02 13.60
CA ILE A 513 39.82 5.00 14.64
C ILE A 513 41.32 4.69 14.83
N VAL A 514 41.77 4.53 16.06
CA VAL A 514 43.13 4.11 16.36
C VAL A 514 43.20 2.57 16.41
N PRO A 515 43.84 1.91 15.43
CA PRO A 515 43.99 0.45 15.45
C PRO A 515 45.04 0.07 16.52
N LEU A 516 44.60 -0.59 17.59
CA LEU A 516 45.49 -0.96 18.70
C LEU A 516 46.66 -1.84 18.27
N ASN A 517 46.42 -2.77 17.33
CA ASN A 517 47.47 -3.61 16.75
C ASN A 517 48.60 -2.79 16.10
N ARG A 518 48.28 -1.70 15.41
CA ARG A 518 49.25 -0.78 14.82
C ARG A 518 49.88 0.12 15.88
N ALA A 519 49.09 0.61 16.84
CA ALA A 519 49.61 1.47 17.90
C ALA A 519 50.62 0.78 18.84
N TYR A 520 50.59 -0.56 18.92
CA TYR A 520 51.50 -1.39 19.71
C TYR A 520 52.44 -2.23 18.86
N ALA A 521 52.62 -1.92 17.60
CA ALA A 521 53.57 -2.61 16.73
C ALA A 521 55.02 -2.34 17.19
N LEU A 522 55.88 -3.37 17.18
CA LEU A 522 57.24 -3.31 17.69
C LEU A 522 58.15 -2.35 16.93
N ASP A 523 57.89 -2.16 15.64
CA ASP A 523 58.61 -1.23 14.77
C ASP A 523 58.44 0.24 15.15
N LEU A 524 57.40 0.57 15.92
CA LEU A 524 57.13 1.92 16.41
C LEU A 524 57.65 2.20 17.81
N ASP A 525 58.28 1.24 18.48
CA ASP A 525 58.72 1.41 19.87
C ASP A 525 59.79 2.49 20.02
N GLN A 526 60.76 2.57 19.10
CA GLN A 526 61.81 3.58 19.10
C GLN A 526 61.30 4.97 18.67
N ALA A 527 60.25 5.04 17.90
CA ALA A 527 59.68 6.28 17.39
C ALA A 527 58.46 6.77 18.17
N ALA A 528 58.02 6.05 19.21
CA ALA A 528 56.77 6.34 19.93
C ALA A 528 56.70 7.76 20.53
N ALA A 529 57.83 8.30 20.94
CA ALA A 529 57.94 9.66 21.52
C ALA A 529 57.78 10.80 20.49
N SER A 530 57.94 10.52 19.20
CA SER A 530 57.82 11.52 18.12
C SER A 530 56.66 11.28 17.15
N THR A 531 56.05 10.10 17.20
CA THR A 531 54.98 9.73 16.26
C THR A 531 53.62 10.26 16.75
N LYS A 532 52.95 11.04 15.92
CA LYS A 532 51.59 11.52 16.17
C LYS A 532 50.55 10.46 15.76
N LEU A 533 49.45 10.35 16.51
CA LEU A 533 48.36 9.44 16.23
C LEU A 533 47.73 9.65 14.84
N ALA A 534 47.74 10.86 14.31
CA ALA A 534 47.25 11.21 12.97
C ALA A 534 47.77 10.29 11.85
N ALA A 535 49.03 9.78 11.98
CA ALA A 535 49.66 8.88 11.02
C ALA A 535 49.14 7.43 11.07
N LEU A 536 48.53 7.02 12.19
CA LEU A 536 48.11 5.64 12.45
C LEU A 536 46.60 5.41 12.26
N LEU A 537 45.83 6.47 12.04
CA LEU A 537 44.36 6.43 11.98
C LEU A 537 43.85 5.59 10.79
N ALA A 538 42.90 4.73 11.08
CA ALA A 538 42.10 3.98 10.09
C ALA A 538 40.70 4.56 9.97
N HIS A 539 40.00 4.18 8.92
CA HIS A 539 38.57 4.47 8.66
C HIS A 539 38.21 5.97 8.77
N LYS A 540 39.06 6.87 8.25
CA LYS A 540 38.91 8.34 8.37
C LYS A 540 37.61 8.87 7.74
N ASP A 541 37.14 8.21 6.67
CA ASP A 541 35.96 8.63 5.91
C ASP A 541 34.71 7.75 6.16
N GLN A 542 34.89 6.61 6.80
CA GLN A 542 33.81 5.68 7.10
C GLN A 542 33.21 5.96 8.48
N VAL A 543 31.95 6.32 8.51
CA VAL A 543 31.20 6.60 9.74
C VAL A 543 29.76 6.11 9.61
N LEU A 544 29.14 5.83 10.74
CA LEU A 544 27.72 5.55 10.83
C LEU A 544 26.96 6.81 11.28
N LEU A 545 25.76 7.03 10.75
CA LEU A 545 24.87 8.07 11.22
C LEU A 545 23.86 7.51 12.23
N ARG A 546 23.50 8.30 13.25
CA ARG A 546 22.47 7.92 14.25
C ARG A 546 21.17 7.44 13.61
N SER A 547 20.75 8.07 12.50
CA SER A 547 19.50 7.80 11.80
C SER A 547 19.52 6.55 10.93
N MET A 548 20.68 5.97 10.65
CA MET A 548 20.81 4.73 9.86
C MET A 548 20.10 3.58 10.56
N ASN A 549 19.47 2.71 9.78
CA ASN A 549 18.95 1.43 10.27
C ASN A 549 20.08 0.37 10.30
N VAL A 550 19.85 -0.73 11.03
CA VAL A 550 20.84 -1.80 11.20
C VAL A 550 21.30 -2.41 9.87
N LYS A 551 20.44 -2.48 8.86
CA LYS A 551 20.78 -3.04 7.55
C LYS A 551 21.74 -2.12 6.78
N GLU A 552 21.49 -0.81 6.82
CA GLU A 552 22.39 0.20 6.26
C GLU A 552 23.74 0.20 6.99
N ALA A 553 23.71 0.03 8.32
CA ALA A 553 24.91 -0.07 9.12
C ALA A 553 25.75 -1.31 8.74
N VAL A 554 25.13 -2.49 8.61
CA VAL A 554 25.81 -3.72 8.18
C VAL A 554 26.44 -3.55 6.79
N ALA A 555 25.69 -2.99 5.83
CA ALA A 555 26.26 -2.70 4.51
C ALA A 555 27.45 -1.73 4.54
N THR A 556 27.44 -0.78 5.50
CA THR A 556 28.57 0.14 5.70
C THR A 556 29.77 -0.57 6.31
N PHE A 557 29.56 -1.52 7.24
CA PHE A 557 30.62 -2.37 7.80
C PHE A 557 31.28 -3.23 6.72
N GLU A 558 30.46 -3.91 5.90
CA GLU A 558 30.94 -4.72 4.79
C GLU A 558 31.78 -3.89 3.80
N ALA A 559 31.28 -2.71 3.42
CA ALA A 559 31.98 -1.82 2.49
C ALA A 559 33.28 -1.23 3.07
N ALA A 560 33.36 -1.05 4.39
CA ALA A 560 34.50 -0.52 5.10
C ALA A 560 35.50 -1.61 5.52
N GLU A 561 35.14 -2.89 5.45
CA GLU A 561 35.88 -4.04 6.00
C GLU A 561 36.30 -3.78 7.45
N ALA A 562 35.36 -3.26 8.29
CA ALA A 562 35.62 -2.78 9.61
C ALA A 562 34.84 -3.53 10.68
N ASP A 563 35.48 -4.03 11.72
CA ASP A 563 34.84 -4.67 12.89
C ASP A 563 34.06 -3.70 13.76
N ALA A 564 34.39 -2.41 13.69
CA ALA A 564 33.73 -1.35 14.44
C ALA A 564 33.86 0.00 13.74
N LEU A 565 32.79 0.81 13.80
CA LEU A 565 32.76 2.17 13.24
C LEU A 565 32.22 3.16 14.27
N ALA A 566 32.72 4.38 14.19
CA ALA A 566 32.22 5.50 14.99
C ALA A 566 30.88 5.96 14.47
N VAL A 567 29.99 6.33 15.39
CA VAL A 567 28.69 6.93 15.08
C VAL A 567 28.78 8.43 15.25
N VAL A 568 28.37 9.17 14.22
CA VAL A 568 28.36 10.64 14.24
C VAL A 568 26.93 11.18 14.16
N ASP A 569 26.75 12.39 14.65
CA ASP A 569 25.45 13.05 14.70
C ASP A 569 24.95 13.40 13.29
N ASN A 570 25.79 14.02 12.48
CA ASN A 570 25.49 14.40 11.10
C ASN A 570 26.72 14.31 10.19
N THR A 571 26.49 14.40 8.88
CA THR A 571 27.58 14.33 7.88
C THR A 571 28.43 15.60 7.82
N THR A 572 27.92 16.74 8.29
CA THR A 572 28.56 18.04 8.17
C THR A 572 29.51 18.30 9.34
N ASP A 573 29.01 18.18 10.57
CA ASP A 573 29.81 18.45 11.79
C ASP A 573 30.60 17.24 12.27
N ARG A 574 30.18 16.02 11.90
CA ARG A 574 30.83 14.74 12.22
C ARG A 574 31.20 14.61 13.71
N ARG A 575 30.36 15.14 14.61
CA ARG A 575 30.57 14.97 16.06
C ARG A 575 30.36 13.52 16.44
N VAL A 576 31.32 12.95 17.16
CA VAL A 576 31.24 11.57 17.65
C VAL A 576 30.21 11.47 18.77
N VAL A 577 29.24 10.59 18.63
CA VAL A 577 28.17 10.35 19.62
C VAL A 577 28.15 8.91 20.15
N GLY A 578 28.88 8.00 19.53
CA GLY A 578 29.00 6.62 19.98
C GLY A 578 29.81 5.75 19.04
N VAL A 579 29.78 4.45 19.31
CA VAL A 579 30.40 3.41 18.49
C VAL A 579 29.46 2.23 18.35
N LEU A 580 29.52 1.56 17.23
CA LEU A 580 28.81 0.30 16.97
C LEU A 580 29.82 -0.72 16.42
N THR A 581 29.71 -1.97 16.86
CA THR A 581 30.49 -3.08 16.34
C THR A 581 29.65 -3.87 15.35
N GLU A 582 30.28 -4.39 14.28
CA GLU A 582 29.62 -5.23 13.29
C GLU A 582 28.97 -6.47 13.93
N ALA A 583 29.72 -7.18 14.79
CA ALA A 583 29.23 -8.37 15.48
C ALA A 583 27.95 -8.11 16.29
N TYR A 584 27.86 -6.97 17.00
CA TYR A 584 26.66 -6.61 17.75
C TYR A 584 25.50 -6.21 16.84
N ALA A 585 25.78 -5.49 15.76
CA ALA A 585 24.77 -5.13 14.78
C ALA A 585 24.18 -6.37 14.11
N LEU A 586 25.02 -7.33 13.67
CA LEU A 586 24.60 -8.60 13.09
C LEU A 586 23.84 -9.49 14.08
N TRP A 587 24.33 -9.58 15.32
CA TRP A 587 23.65 -10.35 16.36
C TRP A 587 22.24 -9.80 16.63
N ARG A 588 22.09 -8.50 16.80
CA ARG A 588 20.77 -7.87 17.01
C ARG A 588 19.86 -8.03 15.81
N TYR A 589 20.42 -7.94 14.62
CA TYR A 589 19.67 -8.17 13.37
C TYR A 589 19.17 -9.61 13.27
N SER A 590 20.02 -10.59 13.58
CA SER A 590 19.67 -12.01 13.59
C SER A 590 18.65 -12.35 14.67
N GLU A 591 18.83 -11.84 15.88
CA GLU A 591 17.89 -12.03 17.00
C GLU A 591 16.48 -11.52 16.66
N GLU A 592 16.38 -10.35 16.05
CA GLU A 592 15.11 -9.78 15.63
C GLU A 592 14.48 -10.57 14.46
N LEU A 593 15.29 -11.09 13.53
CA LEU A 593 14.84 -12.00 12.48
C LEU A 593 14.27 -13.32 13.04
N ASP A 594 14.96 -13.92 14.00
CA ASP A 594 14.53 -15.16 14.63
C ASP A 594 13.27 -14.97 15.47
N GLN A 595 13.18 -13.85 16.18
CA GLN A 595 11.96 -13.49 16.90
C GLN A 595 10.77 -13.37 15.92
N ARG A 596 10.99 -12.77 14.75
CA ARG A 596 9.96 -12.64 13.71
C ARG A 596 9.57 -13.96 13.08
N ARG A 597 10.53 -14.84 12.82
CA ARG A 597 10.22 -16.18 12.33
C ARG A 597 9.34 -16.94 13.32
N ARG A 598 9.64 -16.89 14.60
CA ARG A 598 8.82 -17.52 15.66
C ARG A 598 7.43 -16.90 15.77
N GLU A 599 7.33 -15.56 15.70
CA GLU A 599 6.04 -14.86 15.66
C GLU A 599 5.19 -15.28 14.45
N LEU A 600 5.80 -15.49 13.29
CA LEU A 600 5.13 -15.93 12.06
C LEU A 600 4.70 -17.41 12.14
N MET A 601 5.44 -18.25 12.85
CA MET A 601 5.11 -19.67 13.05
C MET A 601 4.12 -19.91 14.21
N GLY A 602 3.71 -18.86 14.93
CA GLY A 602 2.78 -18.97 16.04
C GLY A 602 3.38 -19.55 17.33
N GLU A 603 4.70 -19.69 17.42
CA GLU A 603 5.38 -20.12 18.62
C GLU A 603 5.35 -19.00 19.67
N SER A 604 4.46 -19.13 20.65
CA SER A 604 4.37 -18.18 21.76
C SER A 604 5.50 -18.41 22.75
N TRP A 605 6.20 -17.34 23.12
CA TRP A 605 7.05 -17.34 24.31
C TRP A 605 6.20 -17.58 25.55
N HIS A 606 6.41 -18.73 26.21
CA HIS A 606 6.17 -18.88 27.63
C HIS A 606 7.48 -18.57 28.35
N SER A 607 7.62 -17.38 28.86
CA SER A 607 8.51 -17.05 29.97
C SER A 607 7.97 -15.82 30.68
#